data_fc53cb45e9659c90d1e8f1b867e6a3ca
#
_entry.id   fc53cb45e9659c90d1e8f1b867e6a3ca
#
_cell.length_a   1.000
_cell.length_b   1.000
_cell.length_c   1.000
_cell.angle_alpha   90.00
_cell.angle_beta   90.00
_cell.angle_gamma   90.00
#
_symmetry.space_group_name_H-M   'P 1'
#
loop_
_entity.id
_entity.type
_entity.pdbx_description
1 polymer ?
#
loop_
_entity_poly.entity_id
_entity_poly.type
_entity_poly.pdbx_seq_one_letter_code
_entity_poly.pdbx_strand_id
1 'polypeptide(L)'
;MLAVSEAIDLKQLLSAIGDAIVVTDGAGAIVMWNPACERMFGYTEREALGQSLDLIIPDRLRKRHWDGYNETMRTGVTKYGTTLLRVPAAHRDGTAMSIAFTVAMLHSPDGKPAAIAAVIRDETSRFNEDRALRKRVAELEAQVAAYSSTP
;
A
#
# COMPACT_ATOMS: atom_id res chain seq x y z
N MET A 1 25.12 5.49 -8.88
CA MET A 1 24.14 5.06 -9.87
C MET A 1 24.39 3.60 -10.23
N LEU A 2 23.42 2.75 -10.00
CA LEU A 2 23.55 1.35 -10.41
C LEU A 2 23.41 1.30 -11.93
N ALA A 3 24.48 0.89 -12.61
CA ALA A 3 24.37 0.53 -14.01
C ALA A 3 23.44 -0.68 -14.10
N VAL A 4 22.27 -0.49 -14.70
CA VAL A 4 21.41 -1.62 -15.01
C VAL A 4 22.18 -2.45 -16.04
N SER A 5 22.64 -3.63 -15.64
CA SER A 5 23.27 -4.56 -16.54
C SER A 5 22.30 -4.90 -17.67
N GLU A 6 22.76 -4.96 -18.91
CA GLU A 6 21.98 -5.48 -20.05
C GLU A 6 21.42 -6.89 -19.78
N ALA A 7 21.94 -7.58 -18.78
CA ALA A 7 21.50 -8.91 -18.36
C ALA A 7 20.23 -8.90 -17.50
N ILE A 8 19.74 -7.73 -17.01
CA ILE A 8 18.56 -7.65 -16.16
C ILE A 8 17.35 -7.16 -16.96
N ASP A 9 16.37 -8.03 -17.13
CA ASP A 9 15.08 -7.68 -17.71
C ASP A 9 14.18 -7.08 -16.60
N LEU A 10 14.00 -5.78 -16.61
CA LEU A 10 13.18 -5.07 -15.62
C LEU A 10 11.71 -5.50 -15.68
N LYS A 11 11.19 -5.84 -16.85
CA LYS A 11 9.83 -6.32 -16.99
C LYS A 11 9.65 -7.68 -16.33
N GLN A 12 10.62 -8.56 -16.51
CA GLN A 12 10.65 -9.86 -15.83
C GLN A 12 10.74 -9.67 -14.32
N LEU A 13 11.59 -8.76 -13.84
CA LEU A 13 11.72 -8.46 -12.41
C LEU A 13 10.38 -8.01 -11.82
N LEU A 14 9.72 -7.06 -12.44
CA LEU A 14 8.41 -6.56 -11.98
C LEU A 14 7.33 -7.64 -11.98
N SER A 15 7.40 -8.58 -12.91
CA SER A 15 6.45 -9.69 -13.00
C SER A 15 6.72 -10.79 -11.98
N ALA A 16 7.98 -10.99 -11.62
CA ALA A 16 8.39 -12.08 -10.72
C ALA A 16 8.38 -11.68 -9.24
N ILE A 17 8.44 -10.38 -8.94
CA ILE A 17 8.51 -9.89 -7.56
C ILE A 17 7.23 -10.22 -6.78
N GLY A 18 7.39 -10.66 -5.52
CA GLY A 18 6.26 -11.06 -4.68
C GLY A 18 5.45 -9.91 -4.11
N ASP A 19 6.02 -8.71 -4.05
CA ASP A 19 5.31 -7.52 -3.58
C ASP A 19 4.48 -6.91 -4.72
N ALA A 20 3.32 -6.37 -4.39
CA ALA A 20 2.50 -5.64 -5.34
C ALA A 20 3.16 -4.30 -5.70
N ILE A 21 3.27 -4.01 -6.99
CA ILE A 21 3.77 -2.73 -7.48
C ILE A 21 2.67 -2.07 -8.28
N VAL A 22 2.22 -0.92 -7.77
CA VAL A 22 1.22 -0.07 -8.42
C VAL A 22 1.86 1.26 -8.75
N VAL A 23 1.70 1.72 -9.97
CA VAL A 23 2.10 3.06 -10.36
C VAL A 23 0.88 3.83 -10.82
N THR A 24 0.72 5.05 -10.31
CA THR A 24 -0.34 5.97 -10.72
C THR A 24 0.26 7.24 -11.31
N ASP A 25 -0.41 7.78 -12.32
CA ASP A 25 -0.01 9.04 -12.96
C ASP A 25 -0.42 10.28 -12.14
N GLY A 26 -0.15 11.45 -12.68
CA GLY A 26 -0.47 12.71 -12.00
C GLY A 26 -1.95 12.93 -11.72
N ALA A 27 -2.84 12.26 -12.45
CA ALA A 27 -4.28 12.30 -12.25
C ALA A 27 -4.81 11.19 -11.32
N GLY A 28 -3.91 10.30 -10.85
CA GLY A 28 -4.30 9.18 -9.98
C GLY A 28 -4.80 7.94 -10.72
N ALA A 29 -4.65 7.90 -12.05
CA ALA A 29 -4.99 6.72 -12.84
C ALA A 29 -3.87 5.69 -12.76
N ILE A 30 -4.25 4.42 -12.65
CA ILE A 30 -3.31 3.30 -12.59
C ILE A 30 -2.67 3.10 -13.96
N VAL A 31 -1.34 3.16 -14.02
CA VAL A 31 -0.56 2.97 -15.26
C VAL A 31 0.34 1.72 -15.18
N MET A 32 0.50 1.13 -14.01
CA MET A 32 1.21 -0.14 -13.81
C MET A 32 0.53 -0.95 -12.71
N TRP A 33 0.38 -2.24 -12.97
CA TRP A 33 -0.26 -3.20 -12.08
C TRP A 33 0.37 -4.57 -12.31
N ASN A 34 1.28 -5.00 -11.42
CA ASN A 34 2.01 -6.24 -11.62
C ASN A 34 1.21 -7.49 -11.20
N PRO A 35 1.66 -8.71 -11.51
CA PRO A 35 0.94 -9.93 -11.14
C PRO A 35 0.68 -10.08 -9.63
N ALA A 36 1.56 -9.57 -8.77
CA ALA A 36 1.33 -9.58 -7.34
C ALA A 36 0.10 -8.72 -6.95
N CYS A 37 -0.16 -7.62 -7.67
CA CYS A 37 -1.39 -6.84 -7.48
C CYS A 37 -2.64 -7.68 -7.79
N GLU A 38 -2.61 -8.46 -8.85
CA GLU A 38 -3.72 -9.33 -9.23
C GLU A 38 -4.03 -10.34 -8.13
N ARG A 39 -3.01 -10.98 -7.59
CA ARG A 39 -3.15 -11.94 -6.49
C ARG A 39 -3.64 -11.29 -5.19
N MET A 40 -3.16 -10.10 -4.89
CA MET A 40 -3.42 -9.39 -3.64
C MET A 40 -4.81 -8.75 -3.61
N PHE A 41 -5.20 -8.07 -4.68
CA PHE A 41 -6.42 -7.25 -4.73
C PHE A 41 -7.57 -7.87 -5.53
N GLY A 42 -7.30 -8.89 -6.35
CA GLY A 42 -8.31 -9.60 -7.13
C GLY A 42 -8.70 -8.97 -8.46
N TYR A 43 -8.09 -7.86 -8.84
CA TYR A 43 -8.29 -7.24 -10.17
C TYR A 43 -7.17 -7.66 -11.12
N THR A 44 -7.52 -8.00 -12.36
CA THR A 44 -6.50 -8.23 -13.39
C THR A 44 -5.86 -6.90 -13.82
N GLU A 45 -4.67 -6.97 -14.42
CA GLU A 45 -4.03 -5.80 -15.02
C GLU A 45 -4.96 -5.07 -15.99
N ARG A 46 -5.64 -5.83 -16.83
CA ARG A 46 -6.58 -5.28 -17.82
C ARG A 46 -7.74 -4.52 -17.18
N GLU A 47 -8.23 -5.00 -16.05
CA GLU A 47 -9.31 -4.33 -15.29
C GLU A 47 -8.81 -3.08 -14.56
N ALA A 48 -7.58 -3.09 -14.09
CA ALA A 48 -7.03 -2.03 -13.26
C ALA A 48 -6.45 -0.86 -14.07
N LEU A 49 -5.77 -1.13 -15.19
CA LEU A 49 -5.14 -0.08 -15.99
C LEU A 49 -6.14 0.99 -16.45
N GLY A 50 -5.78 2.24 -16.24
CA GLY A 50 -6.61 3.39 -16.55
C GLY A 50 -7.68 3.72 -15.52
N GLN A 51 -7.90 2.87 -14.54
CA GLN A 51 -8.85 3.11 -13.46
C GLN A 51 -8.23 3.96 -12.35
N SER A 52 -9.08 4.63 -11.58
CA SER A 52 -8.65 5.29 -10.34
C SER A 52 -8.15 4.27 -9.32
N LEU A 53 -7.16 4.66 -8.53
CA LEU A 53 -6.70 3.87 -7.39
C LEU A 53 -7.81 3.62 -6.34
N ASP A 54 -8.94 4.30 -6.46
CA ASP A 54 -10.13 4.04 -5.63
C ASP A 54 -10.56 2.57 -5.62
N LEU A 55 -10.15 1.77 -6.61
CA LEU A 55 -10.39 0.33 -6.62
C LEU A 55 -10.01 -0.34 -5.30
N ILE A 56 -8.93 0.09 -4.67
CA ILE A 56 -8.37 -0.52 -3.47
C ILE A 56 -8.47 0.36 -2.23
N ILE A 57 -9.03 1.56 -2.35
CA ILE A 57 -9.17 2.50 -1.24
C ILE A 57 -10.58 2.44 -0.68
N PRO A 58 -10.77 2.09 0.61
CA PRO A 58 -12.08 2.16 1.25
C PRO A 58 -12.71 3.56 1.12
N ASP A 59 -14.00 3.63 0.85
CA ASP A 59 -14.72 4.88 0.56
C ASP A 59 -14.43 6.00 1.57
N ARG A 60 -14.45 5.66 2.86
CA ARG A 60 -14.21 6.62 3.96
C ARG A 60 -12.82 7.24 3.96
N LEU A 61 -11.86 6.65 3.24
CA LEU A 61 -10.48 7.11 3.18
C LEU A 61 -10.13 7.83 1.88
N ARG A 62 -11.00 7.80 0.89
CA ARG A 62 -10.73 8.34 -0.46
C ARG A 62 -10.41 9.81 -0.44
N LYS A 63 -11.22 10.61 0.23
CA LYS A 63 -10.99 12.06 0.29
C LYS A 63 -9.61 12.39 0.87
N ARG A 64 -9.27 11.79 2.01
CA ARG A 64 -7.97 12.00 2.67
C ARG A 64 -6.81 11.55 1.80
N HIS A 65 -6.97 10.42 1.11
CA HIS A 65 -5.95 9.91 0.20
C HIS A 65 -5.68 10.90 -0.94
N TRP A 66 -6.73 11.38 -1.61
CA TRP A 66 -6.56 12.27 -2.76
C TRP A 66 -6.11 13.66 -2.36
N ASP A 67 -6.50 14.17 -1.20
CA ASP A 67 -5.97 15.44 -0.67
C ASP A 67 -4.43 15.33 -0.51
N GLY A 68 -3.95 14.25 0.10
CA GLY A 68 -2.51 14.01 0.25
C GLY A 68 -1.79 13.76 -1.06
N TYR A 69 -2.40 12.99 -1.96
CA TYR A 69 -1.86 12.68 -3.28
C TYR A 69 -1.67 13.94 -4.13
N ASN A 70 -2.70 14.77 -4.21
CA ASN A 70 -2.66 16.00 -4.99
C ASN A 70 -1.64 16.98 -4.43
N GLU A 71 -1.50 17.10 -3.11
CA GLU A 71 -0.47 17.91 -2.48
C GLU A 71 0.94 17.41 -2.81
N THR A 72 1.16 16.10 -2.76
CA THR A 72 2.43 15.48 -3.14
C THR A 72 2.77 15.75 -4.61
N MET A 73 1.81 15.61 -5.50
CA MET A 73 2.01 15.90 -6.94
C MET A 73 2.26 17.38 -7.19
N ARG A 74 1.60 18.27 -6.45
CA ARG A 74 1.77 19.72 -6.58
C ARG A 74 3.16 20.18 -6.12
N THR A 75 3.64 19.65 -4.99
CA THR A 75 4.91 20.09 -4.38
C THR A 75 6.11 19.29 -4.86
N GLY A 76 5.92 18.09 -5.36
CA GLY A 76 6.99 17.14 -5.69
C GLY A 76 7.68 16.56 -4.47
N VAL A 77 7.12 16.76 -3.28
CA VAL A 77 7.70 16.30 -2.01
C VAL A 77 6.72 15.36 -1.33
N THR A 78 7.17 14.13 -1.02
CA THR A 78 6.41 13.20 -0.18
C THR A 78 6.72 13.46 1.29
N LYS A 79 5.68 13.48 2.13
CA LYS A 79 5.82 13.58 3.59
C LYS A 79 6.55 12.40 4.21
N TYR A 80 6.53 11.27 3.55
CA TYR A 80 6.86 10.00 4.18
C TYR A 80 8.26 9.50 3.85
N GLY A 81 8.90 10.02 2.81
CA GLY A 81 10.22 9.55 2.38
C GLY A 81 10.24 8.03 2.18
N THR A 82 11.06 7.33 2.94
CA THR A 82 11.15 5.87 2.95
C THR A 82 10.34 5.22 4.07
N THR A 83 9.49 5.97 4.76
CA THR A 83 8.69 5.47 5.88
C THR A 83 7.66 4.44 5.40
N LEU A 84 7.60 3.31 6.08
CA LEU A 84 6.58 2.30 5.84
C LEU A 84 5.23 2.78 6.38
N LEU A 85 4.26 2.87 5.51
CA LEU A 85 2.89 3.24 5.84
C LEU A 85 2.04 1.98 6.01
N ARG A 86 1.12 2.01 6.98
CA ARG A 86 0.14 0.94 7.21
C ARG A 86 -1.26 1.53 7.17
N VAL A 87 -2.09 1.02 6.27
CA VAL A 87 -3.45 1.51 6.06
C VAL A 87 -4.40 0.37 5.70
N PRO A 88 -5.72 0.57 5.92
CA PRO A 88 -6.72 -0.34 5.36
C PRO A 88 -6.77 -0.24 3.84
N ALA A 89 -7.06 -1.36 3.19
CA ALA A 89 -7.36 -1.44 1.77
C ALA A 89 -8.59 -2.32 1.54
N ALA A 90 -9.11 -2.32 0.33
CA ALA A 90 -10.26 -3.14 -0.06
C ALA A 90 -9.88 -4.12 -1.16
N HIS A 91 -10.24 -5.38 -0.97
CA HIS A 91 -10.18 -6.40 -2.01
C HIS A 91 -11.41 -6.27 -2.94
N ARG A 92 -11.30 -6.79 -4.16
CA ARG A 92 -12.39 -6.80 -5.14
C ARG A 92 -13.70 -7.38 -4.60
N ASP A 93 -13.61 -8.41 -3.76
CA ASP A 93 -14.79 -9.05 -3.15
C ASP A 93 -15.39 -8.26 -1.98
N GLY A 94 -14.87 -7.07 -1.67
CA GLY A 94 -15.31 -6.23 -0.57
C GLY A 94 -14.64 -6.54 0.77
N THR A 95 -13.79 -7.56 0.85
CA THR A 95 -13.08 -7.90 2.07
C THR A 95 -12.11 -6.79 2.47
N ALA A 96 -12.13 -6.42 3.74
CA ALA A 96 -11.19 -5.47 4.30
C ALA A 96 -9.80 -6.10 4.44
N MET A 97 -8.78 -5.35 4.04
CA MET A 97 -7.38 -5.74 4.12
C MET A 97 -6.60 -4.72 4.96
N SER A 98 -5.47 -5.16 5.50
CA SER A 98 -4.45 -4.28 6.05
C SER A 98 -3.21 -4.40 5.19
N ILE A 99 -2.74 -3.29 4.65
CA ILE A 99 -1.55 -3.25 3.79
C ILE A 99 -0.46 -2.39 4.39
N ALA A 100 0.80 -2.75 4.09
CA ALA A 100 1.96 -1.93 4.37
C ALA A 100 2.66 -1.60 3.06
N PHE A 101 3.07 -0.35 2.89
CA PHE A 101 3.68 0.09 1.64
C PHE A 101 4.65 1.24 1.83
N THR A 102 5.56 1.36 0.89
CA THR A 102 6.39 2.54 0.68
C THR A 102 6.06 3.16 -0.67
N VAL A 103 6.30 4.44 -0.81
CA VAL A 103 6.05 5.18 -2.04
C VAL A 103 7.33 5.79 -2.59
N ALA A 104 7.41 5.88 -3.91
CA ALA A 104 8.48 6.55 -4.62
C ALA A 104 7.89 7.52 -5.64
N MET A 105 8.43 8.75 -5.64
CA MET A 105 8.09 9.75 -6.64
C MET A 105 8.89 9.48 -7.91
N LEU A 106 8.21 9.38 -9.05
CA LEU A 106 8.84 9.29 -10.36
C LEU A 106 8.72 10.65 -11.06
N HIS A 107 9.79 11.07 -11.71
CA HIS A 107 9.88 12.36 -12.38
C HIS A 107 9.98 12.17 -13.89
N SER A 108 9.43 13.12 -14.64
CA SER A 108 9.67 13.23 -16.06
C SER A 108 11.07 13.77 -16.35
N PRO A 109 11.55 13.70 -17.62
CA PRO A 109 12.89 14.20 -17.96
C PRO A 109 13.15 15.67 -17.61
N ASP A 110 12.10 16.49 -17.53
CA ASP A 110 12.20 17.91 -17.12
C ASP A 110 12.24 18.10 -15.58
N GLY A 111 12.28 17.01 -14.80
CA GLY A 111 12.35 17.03 -13.35
C GLY A 111 11.02 17.24 -12.63
N LYS A 112 9.91 17.35 -13.36
CA LYS A 112 8.58 17.51 -12.74
C LYS A 112 8.03 16.17 -12.26
N PRO A 113 7.25 16.16 -11.15
CA PRO A 113 6.55 14.96 -10.72
C PRO A 113 5.66 14.39 -11.82
N ALA A 114 5.82 13.12 -12.14
CA ALA A 114 5.09 12.46 -13.23
C ALA A 114 4.18 11.33 -12.73
N ALA A 115 4.64 10.57 -11.74
CA ALA A 115 3.93 9.41 -11.23
C ALA A 115 4.37 9.09 -9.80
N ILE A 116 3.56 8.30 -9.13
CA ILE A 116 3.89 7.74 -7.81
C ILE A 116 3.83 6.22 -7.92
N ALA A 117 4.91 5.56 -7.51
CA ALA A 117 4.99 4.12 -7.39
C ALA A 117 4.79 3.71 -5.92
N ALA A 118 3.98 2.70 -5.68
CA ALA A 118 3.82 2.09 -4.37
C ALA A 118 4.24 0.63 -4.42
N VAL A 119 5.04 0.20 -3.46
CA VAL A 119 5.42 -1.20 -3.25
C VAL A 119 4.68 -1.68 -2.01
N ILE A 120 3.80 -2.65 -2.18
CA ILE A 120 2.75 -2.98 -1.21
C ILE A 120 2.86 -4.44 -0.78
N ARG A 121 2.73 -4.68 0.52
CA ARG A 121 2.56 -6.01 1.12
C ARG A 121 1.20 -6.15 1.79
N ASP A 122 0.62 -7.33 1.68
CA ASP A 122 -0.55 -7.70 2.45
C ASP A 122 -0.12 -8.08 3.87
N GLU A 123 -0.53 -7.28 4.82
CA GLU A 123 -0.24 -7.46 6.25
C GLU A 123 -1.49 -7.90 7.03
N THR A 124 -2.53 -8.37 6.34
CA THR A 124 -3.81 -8.70 6.96
C THR A 124 -3.68 -9.77 8.04
N SER A 125 -2.96 -10.85 7.78
CA SER A 125 -2.71 -11.91 8.78
C SER A 125 -1.98 -11.35 9.99
N ARG A 126 -0.90 -10.62 9.78
CA ARG A 126 -0.13 -10.00 10.85
C ARG A 126 -0.95 -9.02 11.67
N PHE A 127 -1.78 -8.21 11.01
CA PHE A 127 -2.67 -7.27 11.68
C PHE A 127 -3.68 -8.00 12.58
N ASN A 128 -4.27 -9.09 12.10
CA ASN A 128 -5.22 -9.89 12.86
C ASN A 128 -4.56 -10.61 14.03
N GLU A 129 -3.36 -11.15 13.85
CA GLU A 129 -2.57 -11.77 14.93
C GLU A 129 -2.22 -10.75 16.01
N ASP A 130 -1.73 -9.59 15.63
CA ASP A 130 -1.39 -8.50 16.53
C ASP A 130 -2.61 -8.03 17.33
N ARG A 131 -3.74 -7.88 16.68
CA ARG A 131 -5.02 -7.53 17.31
C ARG A 131 -5.46 -8.59 18.31
N ALA A 132 -5.36 -9.87 17.96
CA ALA A 132 -5.69 -10.97 18.85
C ALA A 132 -4.77 -11.01 20.08
N LEU A 133 -3.47 -10.78 19.87
CA LEU A 133 -2.49 -10.70 20.95
C LEU A 133 -2.78 -9.53 21.91
N ARG A 134 -3.07 -8.35 21.38
CA ARG A 134 -3.43 -7.18 22.19
C ARG A 134 -4.68 -7.43 23.03
N LYS A 135 -5.69 -8.06 22.43
CA LYS A 135 -6.90 -8.45 23.15
C LYS A 135 -6.57 -9.42 24.29
N ARG A 136 -5.73 -10.42 24.01
CA ARG A 136 -5.32 -11.41 25.03
C ARG A 136 -4.52 -10.77 26.17
N VAL A 137 -3.61 -9.86 25.85
CA VAL A 137 -2.88 -9.09 26.87
C VAL A 137 -3.83 -8.30 27.75
N ALA A 138 -4.79 -7.58 27.18
CA ALA A 138 -5.77 -6.80 27.94
C ALA A 138 -6.62 -7.70 28.87
N GLU A 139 -7.05 -8.88 28.39
CA GLU A 139 -7.78 -9.86 29.20
C GLU A 139 -6.95 -10.38 30.38
N LEU A 140 -5.67 -10.69 30.14
CA LEU A 140 -4.76 -11.15 31.19
C LEU A 140 -4.46 -10.06 32.21
N GLU A 141 -4.25 -8.83 31.78
CA GLU A 141 -4.05 -7.68 32.66
C GLU A 141 -5.29 -7.44 33.54
N ALA A 142 -6.50 -7.56 32.99
CA ALA A 142 -7.74 -7.46 33.72
C ALA A 142 -7.86 -8.59 34.80
N GLN A 143 -7.49 -9.82 34.44
CA GLN A 143 -7.48 -10.95 35.36
C GLN A 143 -6.48 -10.74 36.49
N VAL A 144 -5.28 -10.28 36.22
CA VAL A 144 -4.25 -9.96 37.20
C VAL A 144 -4.73 -8.85 38.15
N ALA A 145 -5.32 -7.79 37.60
CA ALA A 145 -5.87 -6.69 38.41
C ALA A 145 -6.99 -7.16 39.35
N ALA A 146 -7.90 -8.01 38.86
CA ALA A 146 -8.97 -8.62 39.69
C ALA A 146 -8.41 -9.51 40.79
N TYR A 147 -7.39 -10.30 40.50
CA TYR A 147 -6.74 -11.16 41.48
C TYR A 147 -6.01 -10.36 42.55
N SER A 148 -5.34 -9.27 42.19
CA SER A 148 -4.61 -8.40 43.10
C SER A 148 -5.53 -7.57 44.00
N SER A 149 -6.79 -7.34 43.65
CA SER A 149 -7.77 -6.58 44.42
C SER A 149 -8.61 -7.45 45.36
N THR A 150 -8.42 -8.77 45.37
CA THR A 150 -9.09 -9.68 46.32
C THR A 150 -8.36 -9.65 47.69
N PRO A 151 -9.08 -9.38 48.82
CA PRO A 151 -8.45 -9.34 50.12
C PRO A 151 -7.92 -10.70 50.57
#